data_24a70f1003194910f10569f6a2ef2c06
#
_entry.id   24a70f1003194910f10569f6a2ef2c06
#
_cell.length_a   1.000
_cell.length_b   1.000
_cell.length_c   1.000
_cell.angle_alpha   90.00
_cell.angle_beta   90.00
_cell.angle_gamma   90.00
#
_symmetry.space_group_name_H-M   'P 1'
#
loop_
_entity.id
_entity.type
_entity.pdbx_description
1 polymer ?
#
loop_
_entity_poly.entity_id
_entity_poly.type
_entity_poly.pdbx_seq_one_letter_code
_entity_poly.pdbx_strand_id
1 'polypeptide(L)'
;MEFVGDLMNEPWLKAYMFPANNRMTLTVKGVRRAEVSFDGKEQELHTVMSFQEITPELTLSKVNIIPIIKMLGNDVKAWEGRKITFYTTTQVMPHPMRKDEPCIRVYGSPEISQEMDCEWTPPKRRKLVQKLKPTGYYHAASRLIKESEPDKLEAIRRRVDDLVKAGDLTAEEHESLIAQITSRG
;
A
#
# COMPACT_ATOMS: atom_id res chain seq x y z
N MET A 1 5.71 13.69 -12.36
CA MET A 1 5.76 14.38 -11.03
C MET A 1 7.04 13.90 -10.38
N GLU A 2 7.95 14.83 -10.04
CA GLU A 2 9.18 14.44 -9.35
C GLU A 2 8.86 14.07 -7.90
N PHE A 3 9.40 12.95 -7.45
CA PHE A 3 9.24 12.49 -6.07
C PHE A 3 10.28 13.19 -5.17
N VAL A 4 9.87 13.69 -4.01
CA VAL A 4 10.74 14.47 -3.12
C VAL A 4 12.00 13.71 -2.69
N GLY A 5 11.92 12.40 -2.53
CA GLY A 5 13.06 11.54 -2.21
C GLY A 5 14.12 11.52 -3.30
N ASP A 6 13.72 11.60 -4.58
CA ASP A 6 14.63 11.67 -5.71
C ASP A 6 15.41 12.99 -5.71
N LEU A 7 14.73 14.10 -5.37
CA LEU A 7 15.38 15.43 -5.25
C LEU A 7 16.37 15.50 -4.10
N MET A 8 16.11 14.78 -3.00
CA MET A 8 16.98 14.74 -1.83
C MET A 8 18.13 13.72 -1.95
N ASN A 9 18.16 12.95 -3.02
CA ASN A 9 19.15 11.88 -3.23
C ASN A 9 19.19 10.84 -2.09
N GLU A 10 18.03 10.61 -1.45
CA GLU A 10 17.89 9.66 -0.34
C GLU A 10 17.74 8.23 -0.88
N PRO A 11 18.63 7.30 -0.49
CA PRO A 11 18.56 5.93 -0.98
C PRO A 11 17.40 5.12 -0.38
N TRP A 12 16.88 5.57 0.78
CA TRP A 12 15.86 4.84 1.54
C TRP A 12 14.56 5.61 1.64
N LEU A 13 13.44 4.90 1.38
CA LEU A 13 12.11 5.45 1.55
C LEU A 13 11.83 5.73 3.03
N LYS A 14 11.55 6.99 3.35
CA LYS A 14 11.28 7.49 4.71
C LYS A 14 9.82 7.92 4.87
N ALA A 15 9.34 7.89 6.10
CA ALA A 15 7.95 8.24 6.40
C ALA A 15 7.57 9.68 6.02
N TYR A 16 8.49 10.64 6.11
CA TYR A 16 8.25 12.03 5.74
C TYR A 16 8.07 12.27 4.24
N MET A 17 8.44 11.29 3.39
CA MET A 17 8.26 11.36 1.93
C MET A 17 6.83 11.03 1.49
N PHE A 18 5.99 10.56 2.41
CA PHE A 18 4.61 10.22 2.09
C PHE A 18 3.75 11.48 1.91
N PRO A 19 2.74 11.44 1.01
CA PRO A 19 1.82 12.56 0.80
C PRO A 19 0.96 12.82 2.04
N ALA A 20 0.24 13.96 2.04
CA ALA A 20 -0.57 14.39 3.19
C ALA A 20 -1.66 13.39 3.64
N ASN A 21 -2.13 12.51 2.75
CA ASN A 21 -3.05 11.44 3.08
C ASN A 21 -2.37 10.21 3.72
N ASN A 22 -1.07 10.28 3.96
CA ASN A 22 -0.21 9.25 4.55
C ASN A 22 -0.24 7.90 3.82
N ARG A 23 -0.61 7.86 2.54
CA ARG A 23 -0.67 6.62 1.74
C ARG A 23 0.00 6.78 0.39
N MET A 24 0.67 5.71 -0.04
CA MET A 24 1.35 5.65 -1.32
C MET A 24 1.21 4.25 -1.90
N THR A 25 0.70 4.13 -3.12
CA THR A 25 0.64 2.87 -3.85
C THR A 25 1.80 2.81 -4.82
N LEU A 26 2.62 1.78 -4.70
CA LEU A 26 3.85 1.61 -5.47
C LEU A 26 3.87 0.25 -6.15
N THR A 27 4.40 0.21 -7.37
CA THR A 27 4.60 -1.03 -8.13
C THR A 27 5.97 -1.61 -7.82
N VAL A 28 6.00 -2.86 -7.40
CA VAL A 28 7.25 -3.56 -7.08
C VAL A 28 8.08 -3.72 -8.35
N LYS A 29 9.30 -3.20 -8.35
CA LYS A 29 10.28 -3.39 -9.42
C LYS A 29 11.14 -4.63 -9.20
N GLY A 30 11.46 -4.92 -7.92
CA GLY A 30 12.24 -6.09 -7.54
C GLY A 30 12.48 -6.14 -6.03
N VAL A 31 12.91 -7.33 -5.58
CA VAL A 31 13.26 -7.57 -4.17
C VAL A 31 14.60 -8.29 -4.12
N ARG A 32 15.51 -7.83 -3.28
CA ARG A 32 16.85 -8.38 -3.14
C ARG A 32 17.34 -8.36 -1.69
N ARG A 33 18.42 -9.08 -1.42
CA ARG A 33 19.18 -8.95 -0.18
C ARG A 33 20.30 -7.93 -0.42
N ALA A 34 20.46 -7.00 0.51
CA ALA A 34 21.50 -5.99 0.46
C ALA A 34 22.06 -5.71 1.86
N GLU A 35 23.32 -5.37 1.91
CA GLU A 35 23.94 -4.81 3.11
C GLU A 35 23.51 -3.36 3.28
N VAL A 36 22.95 -3.05 4.44
CA VAL A 36 22.42 -1.72 4.78
C VAL A 36 23.00 -1.29 6.10
N SER A 37 23.54 -0.08 6.14
CA SER A 37 23.97 0.58 7.38
C SER A 37 22.95 1.66 7.76
N PHE A 38 22.50 1.66 9.01
CA PHE A 38 21.63 2.69 9.57
C PHE A 38 22.39 3.45 10.66
N ASP A 39 22.39 4.77 10.56
CA ASP A 39 22.93 5.68 11.58
C ASP A 39 24.41 5.37 11.96
N GLY A 40 25.25 4.99 10.97
CA GLY A 40 26.67 4.70 11.16
C GLY A 40 26.96 3.40 11.90
N LYS A 41 25.97 2.51 12.04
CA LYS A 41 26.16 1.16 12.59
C LYS A 41 26.77 0.22 11.56
N GLU A 42 27.22 -0.95 12.05
CA GLU A 42 27.70 -2.02 11.17
C GLU A 42 26.65 -2.38 10.11
N GLN A 43 27.16 -2.76 8.93
CA GLN A 43 26.30 -3.20 7.84
C GLN A 43 25.63 -4.53 8.20
N GLU A 44 24.32 -4.57 8.05
CA GLU A 44 23.53 -5.78 8.24
C GLU A 44 22.82 -6.17 6.94
N LEU A 45 22.64 -7.47 6.72
CA LEU A 45 21.97 -7.99 5.54
C LEU A 45 20.45 -7.87 5.67
N HIS A 46 19.85 -6.95 4.94
CA HIS A 46 18.41 -6.69 4.90
C HIS A 46 17.75 -7.14 3.61
N THR A 47 16.44 -7.40 3.67
CA THR A 47 15.61 -7.51 2.47
C THR A 47 15.20 -6.12 2.03
N VAL A 48 15.45 -5.77 0.78
CA VAL A 48 15.21 -4.46 0.20
C VAL A 48 14.27 -4.61 -1.00
N MET A 49 13.28 -3.74 -1.08
CA MET A 49 12.31 -3.66 -2.18
C MET A 49 12.50 -2.35 -2.93
N SER A 50 12.64 -2.45 -4.24
CA SER A 50 12.66 -1.32 -5.17
C SER A 50 11.32 -1.16 -5.88
N PHE A 51 11.03 0.05 -6.39
CA PHE A 51 9.76 0.42 -7.00
C PHE A 51 9.96 0.99 -8.40
N GLN A 52 8.89 1.00 -9.20
CA GLN A 52 8.93 1.55 -10.56
C GLN A 52 8.78 3.08 -10.56
N GLU A 53 8.00 3.63 -9.64
CA GLU A 53 7.60 5.04 -9.60
C GLU A 53 8.60 5.95 -8.89
N ILE A 54 9.46 5.39 -8.03
CA ILE A 54 10.39 6.17 -7.18
C ILE A 54 11.76 5.49 -7.13
N THR A 55 12.81 6.28 -6.93
CA THR A 55 14.19 5.80 -6.76
C THR A 55 14.46 5.23 -5.37
N PRO A 56 13.99 5.86 -4.26
CA PRO A 56 14.23 5.33 -2.92
C PRO A 56 13.68 3.92 -2.72
N GLU A 57 14.47 3.06 -2.09
CA GLU A 57 14.13 1.68 -1.79
C GLU A 57 13.60 1.52 -0.36
N LEU A 58 12.78 0.52 -0.12
CA LEU A 58 12.26 0.20 1.22
C LEU A 58 12.95 -1.03 1.81
N THR A 59 13.58 -0.87 2.96
CA THR A 59 14.01 -2.00 3.77
C THR A 59 12.80 -2.68 4.43
N LEU A 60 12.62 -3.96 4.12
CA LEU A 60 11.48 -4.73 4.60
C LEU A 60 11.79 -5.40 5.94
N SER A 61 11.08 -5.00 6.96
CA SER A 61 11.00 -5.73 8.23
C SER A 61 9.97 -6.88 8.15
N LYS A 62 10.03 -7.83 9.08
CA LYS A 62 9.04 -8.94 9.16
C LYS A 62 7.60 -8.42 9.23
N VAL A 63 7.38 -7.26 9.87
CA VAL A 63 6.06 -6.60 9.96
C VAL A 63 5.51 -6.20 8.60
N ASN A 64 6.36 -5.94 7.62
CA ASN A 64 5.95 -5.61 6.25
C ASN A 64 5.97 -6.86 5.34
N ILE A 65 6.93 -7.77 5.52
CA ILE A 65 7.03 -8.99 4.70
C ILE A 65 5.81 -9.90 4.87
N ILE A 66 5.37 -10.13 6.10
CA ILE A 66 4.26 -11.05 6.38
C ILE A 66 2.94 -10.60 5.72
N PRO A 67 2.52 -9.33 5.83
CA PRO A 67 1.37 -8.84 5.06
C PRO A 67 1.51 -8.99 3.55
N ILE A 68 2.69 -8.77 2.99
CA ILE A 68 2.93 -8.93 1.54
C ILE A 68 2.76 -10.40 1.14
N ILE A 69 3.36 -11.32 1.90
CA ILE A 69 3.19 -12.77 1.68
C ILE A 69 1.70 -13.16 1.74
N LYS A 70 0.95 -12.60 2.69
CA LYS A 70 -0.49 -12.88 2.84
C LYS A 70 -1.30 -12.46 1.63
N MET A 71 -0.93 -11.34 0.99
CA MET A 71 -1.62 -10.81 -0.20
C MET A 71 -1.14 -11.46 -1.50
N LEU A 72 0.17 -11.60 -1.67
CA LEU A 72 0.80 -11.92 -2.95
C LEU A 72 1.43 -13.31 -3.01
N GLY A 73 1.44 -14.06 -1.90
CA GLY A 73 2.06 -15.39 -1.82
C GLY A 73 3.54 -15.37 -1.49
N ASN A 74 4.14 -16.56 -1.38
CA ASN A 74 5.53 -16.76 -0.92
C ASN A 74 6.58 -16.61 -2.03
N ASP A 75 6.18 -16.59 -3.29
CA ASP A 75 7.13 -16.44 -4.39
C ASP A 75 7.46 -14.96 -4.60
N VAL A 76 8.67 -14.58 -4.19
CA VAL A 76 9.16 -13.20 -4.28
C VAL A 76 9.23 -12.70 -5.73
N LYS A 77 9.49 -13.58 -6.71
CA LYS A 77 9.50 -13.20 -8.12
C LYS A 77 8.11 -12.83 -8.63
N ALA A 78 7.07 -13.46 -8.09
CA ALA A 78 5.69 -13.14 -8.43
C ALA A 78 5.23 -11.77 -7.87
N TRP A 79 6.03 -11.11 -7.02
CA TRP A 79 5.73 -9.76 -6.53
C TRP A 79 6.10 -8.67 -7.54
N GLU A 80 7.00 -8.94 -8.48
CA GLU A 80 7.40 -7.99 -9.52
C GLU A 80 6.20 -7.59 -10.38
N GLY A 81 6.04 -6.30 -10.61
CA GLY A 81 4.89 -5.72 -11.31
C GLY A 81 3.61 -5.58 -10.46
N ARG A 82 3.58 -6.16 -9.25
CA ARG A 82 2.43 -6.04 -8.35
C ARG A 82 2.42 -4.72 -7.60
N LYS A 83 1.23 -4.22 -7.31
CA LYS A 83 1.03 -2.95 -6.61
C LYS A 83 0.76 -3.18 -5.12
N ILE A 84 1.46 -2.46 -4.27
CA ILE A 84 1.30 -2.48 -2.83
C ILE A 84 1.04 -1.06 -2.34
N THR A 85 0.04 -0.90 -1.49
CA THR A 85 -0.22 0.38 -0.80
C THR A 85 0.43 0.35 0.57
N PHE A 86 1.33 1.28 0.78
CA PHE A 86 1.96 1.56 2.07
C PHE A 86 1.30 2.75 2.75
N TYR A 87 1.46 2.85 4.07
CA TYR A 87 1.05 4.01 4.84
C TYR A 87 2.04 4.30 5.96
N THR A 88 2.01 5.52 6.46
CA THR A 88 2.81 5.91 7.62
C THR A 88 1.97 5.92 8.89
N THR A 89 2.57 5.51 9.99
CA THR A 89 1.94 5.50 11.31
C THR A 89 2.98 5.69 12.41
N THR A 90 2.58 6.29 13.50
CA THR A 90 3.37 6.36 14.74
C THR A 90 3.09 5.18 15.69
N GLN A 91 2.10 4.34 15.36
CA GLN A 91 1.84 3.11 16.11
C GLN A 91 2.93 2.08 15.81
N VAL A 92 4.07 2.27 16.44
CA VAL A 92 5.16 1.30 16.41
C VAL A 92 4.76 0.14 17.33
N MET A 93 5.10 -1.07 16.93
CA MET A 93 5.28 -2.17 17.88
C MET A 93 6.10 -1.65 19.05
N PRO A 94 5.66 -1.87 20.29
CA PRO A 94 6.21 -1.17 21.44
C PRO A 94 7.71 -1.48 21.59
N HIS A 95 8.53 -0.67 20.94
CA HIS A 95 9.90 -0.48 21.35
C HIS A 95 9.87 0.68 22.34
N PRO A 96 10.25 0.48 23.60
CA PRO A 96 10.11 1.51 24.65
C PRO A 96 10.74 2.85 24.29
N MET A 97 11.76 2.85 23.41
CA MET A 97 12.55 4.02 23.04
C MET A 97 12.14 4.68 21.69
N ARG A 98 11.14 4.13 20.98
CA ARG A 98 10.74 4.61 19.62
C ARG A 98 9.22 4.71 19.44
N LYS A 99 8.50 5.02 20.51
CA LYS A 99 7.03 5.01 20.52
C LYS A 99 6.40 6.01 19.54
N ASP A 100 7.08 7.10 19.28
CA ASP A 100 6.56 8.24 18.53
C ASP A 100 7.23 8.42 17.15
N GLU A 101 8.18 7.56 16.77
CA GLU A 101 8.80 7.64 15.45
C GLU A 101 7.85 7.14 14.37
N PRO A 102 7.63 7.93 13.30
CA PRO A 102 6.83 7.48 12.18
C PRO A 102 7.51 6.29 11.48
N CYS A 103 6.73 5.29 11.15
CA CYS A 103 7.19 4.10 10.45
C CYS A 103 6.29 3.77 9.27
N ILE A 104 6.85 3.09 8.26
CA ILE A 104 6.13 2.65 7.06
C ILE A 104 5.56 1.25 7.31
N ARG A 105 4.27 1.06 6.96
CA ARG A 105 3.56 -0.20 7.07
C ARG A 105 2.79 -0.50 5.78
N VAL A 106 2.55 -1.78 5.54
CA VAL A 106 1.67 -2.21 4.46
C VAL A 106 0.22 -1.92 4.85
N TYR A 107 -0.51 -1.21 4.01
CA TYR A 107 -1.94 -0.94 4.19
C TYR A 107 -2.80 -1.99 3.49
N GLY A 108 -2.42 -2.39 2.29
CA GLY A 108 -3.12 -3.32 1.44
C GLY A 108 -2.59 -3.34 0.02
N SER A 109 -3.45 -3.71 -0.92
CA SER A 109 -3.11 -3.73 -2.35
C SER A 109 -4.36 -3.48 -3.19
N PRO A 110 -4.24 -2.85 -4.36
CA PRO A 110 -5.34 -2.80 -5.33
C PRO A 110 -5.69 -4.18 -5.91
N GLU A 111 -4.80 -5.16 -5.76
CA GLU A 111 -4.95 -6.50 -6.35
C GLU A 111 -5.71 -7.48 -5.47
N ILE A 112 -6.01 -7.13 -4.23
CA ILE A 112 -6.89 -7.94 -3.38
C ILE A 112 -8.34 -7.47 -3.53
N SER A 113 -9.26 -8.42 -3.66
CA SER A 113 -10.69 -8.15 -3.90
C SER A 113 -11.49 -7.88 -2.62
N GLN A 114 -10.98 -8.29 -1.47
CA GLN A 114 -11.65 -8.15 -0.17
C GLN A 114 -10.66 -7.89 0.96
N GLU A 115 -11.17 -7.38 2.07
CA GLU A 115 -10.38 -7.20 3.30
C GLU A 115 -9.89 -8.55 3.81
N MET A 116 -8.62 -8.61 4.22
CA MET A 116 -7.98 -9.83 4.71
C MET A 116 -7.39 -9.60 6.10
N ASP A 117 -7.64 -10.52 7.02
CA ASP A 117 -6.95 -10.51 8.31
C ASP A 117 -5.56 -11.15 8.16
N CYS A 118 -4.55 -10.39 8.55
CA CYS A 118 -3.17 -10.83 8.63
C CYS A 118 -2.78 -10.97 10.09
N GLU A 119 -2.65 -12.21 10.54
CA GLU A 119 -2.31 -12.54 11.92
C GLU A 119 -0.91 -13.13 11.99
N TRP A 120 -0.14 -12.72 12.96
CA TRP A 120 1.15 -13.31 13.26
C TRP A 120 1.58 -13.06 14.71
N THR A 121 2.41 -13.95 15.24
CA THR A 121 2.89 -13.84 16.61
C THR A 121 4.41 -13.70 16.59
N PRO A 122 4.96 -12.50 16.91
CA PRO A 122 6.38 -12.35 17.07
C PRO A 122 6.88 -13.21 18.25
N PRO A 123 8.12 -13.70 18.18
CA PRO A 123 8.72 -14.42 19.33
C PRO A 123 8.61 -13.61 20.62
N LYS A 124 8.14 -14.22 21.70
CA LYS A 124 7.99 -13.60 23.04
C LYS A 124 7.05 -12.37 23.08
N ARG A 125 6.12 -12.22 22.14
CA ARG A 125 5.16 -11.10 22.10
C ARG A 125 3.73 -11.58 21.90
N ARG A 126 2.77 -10.67 22.09
CA ARG A 126 1.34 -10.92 21.82
C ARG A 126 1.10 -11.07 20.32
N LYS A 127 0.08 -11.85 19.97
CA LYS A 127 -0.46 -11.94 18.62
C LYS A 127 -0.80 -10.53 18.09
N LEU A 128 -0.38 -10.27 16.87
CA LEU A 128 -0.73 -9.07 16.14
C LEU A 128 -1.74 -9.43 15.07
N VAL A 129 -2.75 -8.59 14.94
CA VAL A 129 -3.76 -8.68 13.88
C VAL A 129 -3.73 -7.37 13.12
N GLN A 130 -3.55 -7.47 11.81
CA GLN A 130 -3.61 -6.34 10.90
C GLN A 130 -4.63 -6.62 9.81
N LYS A 131 -5.49 -5.66 9.51
CA LYS A 131 -6.42 -5.73 8.39
C LYS A 131 -5.77 -5.16 7.14
N LEU A 132 -5.68 -5.98 6.09
CA LEU A 132 -5.19 -5.60 4.78
C LEU A 132 -6.39 -5.23 3.90
N LYS A 133 -6.35 -4.06 3.28
CA LYS A 133 -7.51 -3.49 2.59
C LYS A 133 -7.31 -3.45 1.08
N PRO A 134 -8.36 -3.74 0.31
CA PRO A 134 -8.36 -3.44 -1.11
C PRO A 134 -8.27 -1.92 -1.32
N THR A 135 -7.34 -1.48 -2.16
CA THR A 135 -7.01 -0.06 -2.34
C THR A 135 -7.20 0.44 -3.78
N GLY A 136 -7.64 -0.44 -4.68
CA GLY A 136 -7.95 -0.07 -6.08
C GLY A 136 -9.11 0.92 -6.17
N TYR A 137 -9.14 1.71 -7.23
CA TYR A 137 -10.21 2.68 -7.51
C TYR A 137 -11.58 1.99 -7.58
N TYR A 138 -11.66 0.78 -8.13
CA TYR A 138 -12.89 -0.01 -8.16
C TYR A 138 -13.49 -0.21 -6.76
N HIS A 139 -12.69 -0.68 -5.81
CA HIS A 139 -13.16 -0.94 -4.44
C HIS A 139 -13.53 0.35 -3.69
N ALA A 140 -12.77 1.42 -3.94
CA ALA A 140 -13.08 2.73 -3.37
C ALA A 140 -14.40 3.28 -3.92
N ALA A 141 -14.62 3.19 -5.24
CA ALA A 141 -15.84 3.62 -5.91
C ALA A 141 -17.04 2.76 -5.49
N SER A 142 -16.91 1.43 -5.47
CA SER A 142 -17.97 0.51 -5.04
C SER A 142 -18.42 0.78 -3.60
N ARG A 143 -17.48 1.06 -2.68
CA ARG A 143 -17.82 1.46 -1.31
C ARG A 143 -18.55 2.80 -1.28
N LEU A 144 -18.04 3.80 -2.02
CA LEU A 144 -18.65 5.11 -2.08
C LEU A 144 -20.09 5.06 -2.62
N ILE A 145 -20.33 4.24 -3.65
CA ILE A 145 -21.68 3.99 -4.19
C ILE A 145 -22.59 3.40 -3.12
N LYS A 146 -22.12 2.44 -2.31
CA LYS A 146 -22.90 1.80 -1.25
C LYS A 146 -23.24 2.75 -0.09
N GLU A 147 -22.35 3.68 0.24
CA GLU A 147 -22.49 4.59 1.39
C GLU A 147 -23.15 5.92 1.04
N SER A 148 -23.29 6.25 -0.26
CA SER A 148 -23.82 7.55 -0.69
C SER A 148 -25.33 7.56 -0.83
N GLU A 149 -25.91 8.74 -0.61
CA GLU A 149 -27.32 9.04 -0.90
C GLU A 149 -27.55 9.07 -2.42
N PRO A 150 -28.79 8.79 -2.90
CA PRO A 150 -29.12 8.71 -4.33
C PRO A 150 -28.78 9.99 -5.12
N ASP A 151 -28.93 11.16 -4.54
CA ASP A 151 -28.62 12.46 -5.17
C ASP A 151 -27.13 12.65 -5.54
N LYS A 152 -26.24 11.91 -4.88
CA LYS A 152 -24.79 11.94 -5.10
C LYS A 152 -24.32 10.96 -6.15
N LEU A 153 -25.16 10.00 -6.57
CA LEU A 153 -24.76 8.91 -7.47
C LEU A 153 -24.33 9.42 -8.85
N GLU A 154 -24.96 10.48 -9.36
CA GLU A 154 -24.59 11.05 -10.65
C GLU A 154 -23.18 11.68 -10.64
N ALA A 155 -22.80 12.33 -9.55
CA ALA A 155 -21.45 12.84 -9.38
C ALA A 155 -20.39 11.72 -9.30
N ILE A 156 -20.74 10.62 -8.63
CA ILE A 156 -19.88 9.43 -8.56
C ILE A 156 -19.75 8.80 -9.95
N ARG A 157 -20.83 8.70 -10.73
CA ARG A 157 -20.81 8.19 -12.10
C ARG A 157 -19.84 8.94 -12.98
N ARG A 158 -19.88 10.27 -12.99
CA ARG A 158 -18.94 11.10 -13.75
C ARG A 158 -17.48 10.82 -13.37
N ARG A 159 -17.22 10.66 -12.08
CA ARG A 159 -15.87 10.34 -11.59
C ARG A 159 -15.41 8.93 -12.02
N VAL A 160 -16.30 7.97 -12.05
CA VAL A 160 -16.02 6.61 -12.54
C VAL A 160 -15.69 6.66 -14.04
N ASP A 161 -16.44 7.43 -14.84
CA ASP A 161 -16.16 7.63 -16.27
C ASP A 161 -14.79 8.30 -16.50
N ASP A 162 -14.40 9.25 -15.66
CA ASP A 162 -13.09 9.91 -15.74
C ASP A 162 -11.94 8.97 -15.36
N LEU A 163 -12.13 8.07 -14.41
CA LEU A 163 -11.13 7.05 -14.04
C LEU A 163 -10.89 6.05 -15.18
N VAL A 164 -11.93 5.71 -15.95
CA VAL A 164 -11.76 4.87 -17.16
C VAL A 164 -10.95 5.58 -18.23
N LYS A 165 -11.26 6.85 -18.51
CA LYS A 165 -10.49 7.67 -19.46
C LYS A 165 -9.03 7.82 -19.07
N ALA A 166 -8.75 7.88 -17.76
CA ALA A 166 -7.40 7.93 -17.21
C ALA A 166 -6.66 6.57 -17.25
N GLY A 167 -7.37 5.46 -17.53
CA GLY A 167 -6.80 4.12 -17.49
C GLY A 167 -6.67 3.54 -16.07
N ASP A 168 -7.29 4.16 -15.08
CA ASP A 168 -7.27 3.75 -13.68
C ASP A 168 -8.32 2.67 -13.34
N LEU A 169 -9.29 2.46 -14.23
CA LEU A 169 -10.29 1.40 -14.19
C LEU A 169 -10.32 0.65 -15.53
N THR A 170 -10.53 -0.66 -15.48
CA THR A 170 -10.78 -1.46 -16.66
C THR A 170 -12.22 -1.28 -17.15
N ALA A 171 -12.51 -1.68 -18.40
CA ALA A 171 -13.87 -1.65 -18.95
C ALA A 171 -14.84 -2.51 -18.12
N GLU A 172 -14.42 -3.70 -17.69
CA GLU A 172 -15.21 -4.60 -16.85
C GLU A 172 -15.54 -4.00 -15.48
N GLU A 173 -14.55 -3.37 -14.85
CA GLU A 173 -14.73 -2.66 -13.56
C GLU A 173 -15.70 -1.49 -13.72
N HIS A 174 -15.60 -0.74 -14.82
CA HIS A 174 -16.53 0.35 -15.14
C HIS A 174 -17.97 -0.16 -15.27
N GLU A 175 -18.21 -1.17 -16.11
CA GLU A 175 -19.55 -1.74 -16.29
C GLU A 175 -20.16 -2.21 -14.96
N SER A 176 -19.35 -2.87 -14.12
CA SER A 176 -19.78 -3.31 -12.80
C SER A 176 -20.17 -2.15 -11.88
N LEU A 177 -19.40 -1.05 -11.88
CA LEU A 177 -19.71 0.14 -11.08
C LEU A 177 -20.95 0.87 -11.59
N ILE A 178 -21.13 0.98 -12.91
CA ILE A 178 -22.34 1.58 -13.50
C ILE A 178 -23.58 0.76 -13.15
N ALA A 179 -23.49 -0.57 -13.20
CA ALA A 179 -24.59 -1.44 -12.76
C ALA A 179 -24.95 -1.21 -11.26
N GLN A 180 -23.96 -1.06 -10.38
CA GLN A 180 -24.18 -0.74 -8.97
C GLN A 180 -24.87 0.63 -8.77
N ILE A 181 -24.48 1.65 -9.54
CA ILE A 181 -25.11 2.98 -9.50
C ILE A 181 -26.56 2.87 -9.95
N THR A 182 -26.83 2.21 -11.10
CA THR A 182 -28.16 2.06 -11.66
C THR A 182 -29.10 1.28 -10.75
N SER A 183 -28.60 0.31 -10.00
CA SER A 183 -29.43 -0.48 -9.06
C SER A 183 -29.83 0.28 -7.80
N ARG A 184 -29.27 1.46 -7.55
CA ARG A 184 -29.52 2.30 -6.38
C ARG A 184 -30.25 3.61 -6.66
N GLY A 185 -30.29 4.03 -7.91
CA GLY A 185 -31.03 5.20 -8.38
C GLY A 185 -32.40 4.82 -8.92
#